data_d9949027eb1695e507a2d1f249e429f4
#
_entry.id   d9949027eb1695e507a2d1f249e429f4
#
_cell.length_a   1.000
_cell.length_b   1.000
_cell.length_c   1.000
_cell.angle_alpha   90.00
_cell.angle_beta   90.00
_cell.angle_gamma   90.00
#
_symmetry.space_group_name_H-M   'P 1'
#
loop_
_entity.id
_entity.type
_entity.pdbx_description
1 polymer ?
#
loop_
_entity_poly.entity_id
_entity_poly.type
_entity_poly.pdbx_seq_one_letter_code
_entity_poly.pdbx_strand_id
1 'polypeptide(L)'
;MLALQVDTRLAVAAVSIPHLIGTSLRFALMHGGVDRRVLWSFGITSAAGGLAGALLYGAASSRWLTLLFGVLLLFAAVSEITGLARRMRFRGWVAWVAGALSGMLGGLVGNQGGIRSAALIGFDLRKELFVGTATAIALFVDGARVPIYLYTQHDEMQAHLTWIVLATAGVVTGTIIGSRALGRIPEVWFRRVLALLLAVLGVAMLFRAGI
;
A
#
# COMPACT_ATOMS: atom_id res chain seq x y z
N MET A 1 -8.72 8.65 -6.19
CA MET A 1 -9.70 9.11 -7.19
C MET A 1 -10.78 8.07 -7.45
N LEU A 2 -10.46 6.83 -7.84
CA LEU A 2 -11.46 5.78 -8.06
C LEU A 2 -12.40 5.58 -6.86
N ALA A 3 -11.88 5.53 -5.64
CA ALA A 3 -12.68 5.38 -4.42
C ALA A 3 -13.64 6.55 -4.13
N LEU A 4 -13.58 7.65 -4.87
CA LEU A 4 -14.55 8.75 -4.80
C LEU A 4 -15.71 8.58 -5.79
N GLN A 5 -15.55 7.75 -6.81
CA GLN A 5 -16.53 7.57 -7.88
C GLN A 5 -17.29 6.24 -7.79
N VAL A 6 -16.64 5.21 -7.25
CA VAL A 6 -17.21 3.88 -7.07
C VAL A 6 -17.21 3.48 -5.61
N ASP A 7 -17.86 2.36 -5.29
CA ASP A 7 -17.80 1.80 -3.93
C ASP A 7 -16.34 1.52 -3.50
N THR A 8 -16.05 1.77 -2.22
CA THR A 8 -14.69 1.61 -1.68
C THR A 8 -14.18 0.17 -1.82
N ARG A 9 -15.07 -0.83 -1.75
CA ARG A 9 -14.71 -2.22 -2.02
C ARG A 9 -14.18 -2.38 -3.45
N LEU A 10 -14.98 -1.97 -4.43
CA LEU A 10 -14.55 -2.08 -5.82
C LEU A 10 -13.28 -1.28 -6.09
N ALA A 11 -13.15 -0.10 -5.51
CA ALA A 11 -11.95 0.72 -5.68
C ALA A 11 -10.69 0.01 -5.18
N VAL A 12 -10.73 -0.61 -4.00
CA VAL A 12 -9.60 -1.36 -3.41
C VAL A 12 -9.25 -2.58 -4.28
N ALA A 13 -10.25 -3.35 -4.71
CA ALA A 13 -10.04 -4.50 -5.57
C ALA A 13 -9.47 -4.10 -6.94
N ALA A 14 -10.07 -3.11 -7.60
CA ALA A 14 -9.64 -2.63 -8.92
C ALA A 14 -8.22 -2.06 -8.92
N VAL A 15 -7.83 -1.30 -7.88
CA VAL A 15 -6.48 -0.72 -7.75
C VAL A 15 -5.43 -1.78 -7.41
N SER A 16 -5.81 -2.95 -6.89
CA SER A 16 -4.86 -4.00 -6.54
C SER A 16 -4.09 -4.55 -7.74
N ILE A 17 -4.71 -4.63 -8.93
CA ILE A 17 -4.06 -5.09 -10.17
C ILE A 17 -3.01 -4.07 -10.66
N PRO A 18 -3.33 -2.79 -10.88
CA PRO A 18 -2.32 -1.78 -11.20
C PRO A 18 -1.19 -1.73 -10.17
N HIS A 19 -1.50 -1.88 -8.88
CA HIS A 19 -0.51 -1.89 -7.80
C HIS A 19 0.44 -3.08 -7.92
N LEU A 20 -0.09 -4.30 -8.12
CA LEU A 20 0.72 -5.51 -8.31
C LEU A 20 1.65 -5.36 -9.52
N ILE A 21 1.12 -4.90 -10.67
CA ILE A 21 1.89 -4.71 -11.90
C ILE A 21 2.98 -3.64 -11.71
N GLY A 22 2.63 -2.49 -11.14
CA GLY A 22 3.58 -1.42 -10.86
C GLY A 22 4.67 -1.81 -9.86
N THR A 23 4.31 -2.60 -8.84
CA THR A 23 5.25 -3.12 -7.84
C THR A 23 6.17 -4.18 -8.45
N SER A 24 5.64 -5.06 -9.31
CA SER A 24 6.43 -6.06 -10.06
C SER A 24 7.42 -5.37 -10.99
N LEU A 25 6.97 -4.35 -11.74
CA LEU A 25 7.84 -3.56 -12.60
C LEU A 25 8.95 -2.87 -11.80
N ARG A 26 8.60 -2.23 -10.68
CA ARG A 26 9.58 -1.60 -9.80
C ARG A 26 10.59 -2.61 -9.27
N PHE A 27 10.13 -3.79 -8.85
CA PHE A 27 11.01 -4.85 -8.38
C PHE A 27 11.99 -5.31 -9.46
N ALA A 28 11.51 -5.48 -10.70
CA ALA A 28 12.33 -5.84 -11.85
C ALA A 28 13.36 -4.75 -12.24
N LEU A 29 12.98 -3.48 -12.07
CA LEU A 29 13.89 -2.35 -12.38
C LEU A 29 14.90 -2.06 -11.27
N MET A 30 14.67 -2.55 -10.06
CA MET A 30 15.51 -2.30 -8.89
C MET A 30 16.46 -3.47 -8.64
N HIS A 31 17.74 -3.26 -8.93
CA HIS A 31 18.77 -4.28 -8.71
C HIS A 31 19.36 -4.30 -7.28
N GLY A 32 18.68 -3.69 -6.30
CA GLY A 32 19.21 -3.45 -4.95
C GLY A 32 19.28 -4.65 -4.01
N GLY A 33 18.83 -5.83 -4.45
CA GLY A 33 18.79 -7.01 -3.61
C GLY A 33 17.67 -7.01 -2.57
N VAL A 34 17.50 -8.13 -1.88
CA VAL A 34 16.47 -8.36 -0.86
C VAL A 34 17.13 -8.96 0.39
N ASP A 35 16.86 -8.38 1.55
CA ASP A 35 17.24 -9.02 2.81
C ASP A 35 16.32 -10.19 3.10
N ARG A 36 16.84 -11.41 2.93
CA ARG A 36 16.08 -12.65 3.11
C ARG A 36 15.57 -12.81 4.53
N ARG A 37 16.35 -12.41 5.56
CA ARG A 37 15.94 -12.54 6.94
C ARG A 37 14.69 -11.72 7.24
N VAL A 38 14.67 -10.47 6.77
CA VAL A 38 13.53 -9.57 6.93
C VAL A 38 12.36 -10.04 6.09
N LEU A 39 12.60 -10.49 4.85
CA LEU A 39 11.55 -11.02 3.99
C LEU A 39 10.86 -12.23 4.62
N TRP A 40 11.60 -13.18 5.19
CA TRP A 40 11.04 -14.37 5.81
C TRP A 40 10.38 -14.10 7.17
N SER A 41 10.84 -13.12 7.94
CA SER A 41 10.21 -12.77 9.21
C SER A 41 8.99 -11.84 9.00
N PHE A 42 9.24 -10.60 8.65
CA PHE A 42 8.21 -9.57 8.46
C PHE A 42 7.35 -9.81 7.20
N GLY A 43 7.96 -10.30 6.10
CA GLY A 43 7.26 -10.50 4.83
C GLY A 43 6.19 -11.59 4.91
N ILE A 44 6.49 -12.75 5.53
CA ILE A 44 5.51 -13.84 5.71
C ILE A 44 4.35 -13.38 6.59
N THR A 45 4.63 -12.72 7.72
CA THR A 45 3.56 -12.22 8.59
C THR A 45 2.73 -11.15 7.91
N SER A 46 3.34 -10.30 7.07
CA SER A 46 2.62 -9.35 6.24
C SER A 46 1.75 -10.05 5.18
N ALA A 47 2.23 -11.12 4.56
CA ALA A 47 1.43 -11.87 3.58
C ALA A 47 0.25 -12.58 4.27
N ALA A 48 0.50 -13.24 5.41
CA ALA A 48 -0.57 -13.85 6.21
C ALA A 48 -1.61 -12.84 6.69
N GLY A 49 -1.15 -11.68 7.19
CA GLY A 49 -2.02 -10.55 7.54
C GLY A 49 -2.80 -10.04 6.32
N GLY A 50 -2.14 -9.90 5.17
CA GLY A 50 -2.77 -9.48 3.92
C GLY A 50 -3.87 -10.41 3.44
N LEU A 51 -3.63 -11.71 3.55
CA LEU A 51 -4.64 -12.74 3.27
C LEU A 51 -5.82 -12.62 4.24
N ALA A 52 -5.55 -12.55 5.55
CA ALA A 52 -6.59 -12.38 6.56
C ALA A 52 -7.41 -11.10 6.31
N GLY A 53 -6.74 -9.98 6.02
CA GLY A 53 -7.41 -8.71 5.68
C GLY A 53 -8.26 -8.81 4.42
N ALA A 54 -7.78 -9.50 3.38
CA ALA A 54 -8.54 -9.72 2.15
C ALA A 54 -9.78 -10.61 2.35
N LEU A 55 -9.68 -11.61 3.21
CA LEU A 55 -10.82 -12.47 3.58
C LEU A 55 -11.86 -11.69 4.39
N LEU A 56 -11.39 -10.89 5.36
CA LEU A 56 -12.28 -10.03 6.16
C LEU A 56 -12.91 -8.89 5.36
N TYR A 57 -12.24 -8.45 4.31
CA TYR A 57 -12.73 -7.43 3.38
C TYR A 57 -14.12 -7.74 2.82
N GLY A 58 -14.38 -8.99 2.44
CA GLY A 58 -15.69 -9.44 1.97
C GLY A 58 -16.81 -9.30 3.01
N ALA A 59 -16.49 -9.45 4.30
CA ALA A 59 -17.43 -9.34 5.41
C ALA A 59 -17.59 -7.89 5.95
N ALA A 60 -16.63 -7.01 5.69
CA ALA A 60 -16.66 -5.63 6.16
C ALA A 60 -17.64 -4.78 5.34
N SER A 61 -18.41 -3.89 5.99
CA SER A 61 -19.26 -2.93 5.27
C SER A 61 -18.39 -1.89 4.55
N SER A 62 -18.86 -1.40 3.41
CA SER A 62 -18.17 -0.36 2.64
C SER A 62 -17.94 0.91 3.47
N ARG A 63 -18.86 1.28 4.35
CA ARG A 63 -18.71 2.43 5.26
C ARG A 63 -17.50 2.26 6.18
N TRP A 64 -17.34 1.09 6.82
CA TRP A 64 -16.20 0.81 7.68
C TRP A 64 -14.87 0.82 6.93
N LEU A 65 -14.84 0.25 5.72
CA LEU A 65 -13.66 0.30 4.87
C LEU A 65 -13.30 1.74 4.49
N THR A 66 -14.31 2.55 4.17
CA THR A 66 -14.12 3.98 3.84
C THR A 66 -13.56 4.76 5.02
N LEU A 67 -14.12 4.55 6.23
CA LEU A 67 -13.63 5.16 7.47
C LEU A 67 -12.19 4.78 7.75
N LEU A 68 -11.91 3.48 7.75
CA LEU A 68 -10.56 2.97 8.00
C LEU A 68 -9.55 3.52 6.99
N PHE A 69 -9.93 3.56 5.70
CA PHE A 69 -9.10 4.12 4.65
C PHE A 69 -8.83 5.62 4.87
N GLY A 70 -9.86 6.41 5.19
CA GLY A 70 -9.72 7.83 5.50
C GLY A 70 -8.78 8.09 6.69
N VAL A 71 -8.98 7.37 7.80
CA VAL A 71 -8.11 7.46 8.99
C VAL A 71 -6.65 7.10 8.66
N LEU A 72 -6.43 6.02 7.89
CA LEU A 72 -5.08 5.62 7.51
C LEU A 72 -4.40 6.61 6.57
N LEU A 73 -5.14 7.23 5.66
CA LEU A 73 -4.61 8.29 4.80
C LEU A 73 -4.20 9.52 5.61
N LEU A 74 -5.03 9.93 6.58
CA LEU A 74 -4.70 11.05 7.48
C LEU A 74 -3.51 10.72 8.38
N PHE A 75 -3.45 9.51 8.93
CA PHE A 75 -2.29 9.04 9.68
C PHE A 75 -1.01 9.09 8.83
N ALA A 76 -1.08 8.62 7.58
CA ALA A 76 0.04 8.68 6.66
C ALA A 76 0.46 10.13 6.34
N ALA A 77 -0.50 11.04 6.12
CA ALA A 77 -0.24 12.46 5.89
C ALA A 77 0.48 13.11 7.09
N VAL A 78 -0.05 12.91 8.30
CA VAL A 78 0.56 13.42 9.56
C VAL A 78 1.95 12.81 9.75
N SER A 79 2.09 11.51 9.50
CA SER A 79 3.37 10.81 9.62
C SER A 79 4.43 11.34 8.65
N GLU A 80 4.04 11.71 7.43
CA GLU A 80 4.95 12.34 6.45
C GLU A 80 5.41 13.74 6.89
N ILE A 81 4.50 14.54 7.47
CA ILE A 81 4.82 15.90 7.94
C ILE A 81 5.70 15.84 9.19
N THR A 82 5.32 15.03 10.17
CA THR A 82 5.99 14.96 11.49
C THR A 82 7.23 14.06 11.51
N GLY A 83 7.39 13.20 10.51
CA GLY A 83 8.40 12.15 10.49
C GLY A 83 8.12 11.03 11.52
N LEU A 84 6.87 10.89 11.99
CA LEU A 84 6.49 9.92 13.03
C LEU A 84 6.89 8.49 12.64
N ALA A 85 6.60 8.06 11.41
CA ALA A 85 6.97 6.73 10.94
C ALA A 85 8.48 6.46 11.02
N ARG A 86 9.33 7.48 10.85
CA ARG A 86 10.79 7.36 10.98
C ARG A 86 11.26 7.22 12.43
N ARG A 87 10.45 7.63 13.40
CA ARG A 87 10.73 7.51 14.83
C ARG A 87 10.26 6.19 15.42
N MET A 88 9.29 5.54 14.78
CA MET A 88 8.77 4.23 15.17
C MET A 88 9.81 3.17 14.81
N ARG A 89 10.35 2.48 15.83
CA ARG A 89 11.30 1.38 15.64
C ARG A 89 10.69 0.09 16.19
N PHE A 90 10.50 -0.86 15.30
CA PHE A 90 9.96 -2.17 15.65
C PHE A 90 11.10 -3.21 15.69
N ARG A 91 11.33 -3.80 16.87
CA ARG A 91 12.37 -4.81 17.06
C ARG A 91 11.78 -6.07 17.68
N GLY A 92 12.43 -7.22 17.45
CA GLY A 92 12.00 -8.51 18.00
C GLY A 92 10.58 -8.88 17.57
N TRP A 93 9.79 -9.39 18.50
CA TRP A 93 8.41 -9.84 18.25
C TRP A 93 7.47 -8.72 17.79
N VAL A 94 7.74 -7.47 18.17
CA VAL A 94 6.96 -6.31 17.75
C VAL A 94 7.01 -6.13 16.22
N ALA A 95 8.14 -6.46 15.58
CA ALA A 95 8.26 -6.41 14.12
C ALA A 95 7.35 -7.43 13.43
N TRP A 96 7.17 -8.61 14.02
CA TRP A 96 6.26 -9.64 13.49
C TRP A 96 4.80 -9.19 13.58
N VAL A 97 4.40 -8.64 14.73
CA VAL A 97 3.06 -8.09 14.92
C VAL A 97 2.81 -6.91 13.97
N ALA A 98 3.79 -6.00 13.86
CA ALA A 98 3.71 -4.88 12.93
C ALA A 98 3.61 -5.36 11.47
N GLY A 99 4.30 -6.46 11.11
CA GLY A 99 4.16 -7.11 9.81
C GLY A 99 2.74 -7.60 9.57
N ALA A 100 2.19 -8.36 10.50
CA ALA A 100 0.84 -8.89 10.42
C ALA A 100 -0.22 -7.76 10.31
N LEU A 101 -0.11 -6.73 11.16
CA LEU A 101 -1.01 -5.57 11.12
C LEU A 101 -0.87 -4.77 9.83
N SER A 102 0.37 -4.53 9.38
CA SER A 102 0.61 -3.85 8.10
C SER A 102 0.00 -4.60 6.93
N GLY A 103 0.17 -5.92 6.91
CA GLY A 103 -0.43 -6.78 5.89
C GLY A 103 -1.95 -6.77 5.96
N MET A 104 -2.53 -6.91 7.15
CA MET A 104 -3.98 -6.90 7.35
C MET A 104 -4.62 -5.59 6.86
N LEU A 105 -4.03 -4.44 7.19
CA LEU A 105 -4.46 -3.15 6.66
C LEU A 105 -4.29 -3.06 5.16
N GLY A 106 -3.21 -3.66 4.61
CA GLY A 106 -3.03 -3.80 3.17
C GLY A 106 -4.12 -4.62 2.49
N GLY A 107 -4.56 -5.71 3.12
CA GLY A 107 -5.64 -6.56 2.65
C GLY A 107 -7.03 -5.95 2.81
N LEU A 108 -7.26 -5.11 3.83
CA LEU A 108 -8.54 -4.45 4.03
C LEU A 108 -8.75 -3.22 3.15
N VAL A 109 -7.73 -2.36 3.02
CA VAL A 109 -7.90 -1.04 2.38
C VAL A 109 -6.81 -0.70 1.35
N GLY A 110 -5.92 -1.63 1.05
CA GLY A 110 -4.86 -1.41 0.06
C GLY A 110 -3.68 -0.55 0.55
N ASN A 111 -3.74 0.00 1.76
CA ASN A 111 -2.71 0.90 2.30
C ASN A 111 -1.89 0.24 3.41
N GLN A 112 -0.63 -0.04 3.12
CA GLN A 112 0.30 -0.67 4.07
C GLN A 112 1.67 0.04 4.14
N GLY A 113 1.92 1.02 3.25
CA GLY A 113 3.25 1.59 3.02
C GLY A 113 3.87 2.23 4.27
N GLY A 114 3.09 3.00 5.04
CA GLY A 114 3.58 3.72 6.22
C GLY A 114 4.07 2.79 7.34
N ILE A 115 3.24 1.82 7.75
CA ILE A 115 3.57 0.86 8.82
C ILE A 115 4.73 -0.03 8.40
N ARG A 116 4.71 -0.53 7.15
CA ARG A 116 5.82 -1.33 6.60
C ARG A 116 7.13 -0.56 6.60
N SER A 117 7.13 0.68 6.12
CA SER A 117 8.34 1.51 6.08
C SER A 117 8.88 1.78 7.48
N ALA A 118 8.00 2.10 8.44
CA ALA A 118 8.39 2.31 9.83
C ALA A 118 9.02 1.06 10.44
N ALA A 119 8.42 -0.11 10.22
CA ALA A 119 8.95 -1.37 10.72
C ALA A 119 10.32 -1.71 10.09
N LEU A 120 10.47 -1.51 8.78
CA LEU A 120 11.72 -1.79 8.07
C LEU A 120 12.87 -0.88 8.49
N ILE A 121 12.61 0.37 8.89
CA ILE A 121 13.62 1.26 9.47
C ILE A 121 14.26 0.62 10.74
N GLY A 122 13.48 -0.12 11.51
CA GLY A 122 13.96 -0.81 12.72
C GLY A 122 14.96 -1.95 12.46
N PHE A 123 15.06 -2.44 11.22
CA PHE A 123 16.01 -3.48 10.82
C PHE A 123 17.37 -2.95 10.35
N ASP A 124 17.56 -1.62 10.32
CA ASP A 124 18.82 -0.96 9.95
C ASP A 124 19.40 -1.40 8.60
N LEU A 125 18.51 -1.54 7.61
CA LEU A 125 18.87 -1.95 6.26
C LEU A 125 19.51 -0.79 5.49
N ARG A 126 20.56 -1.09 4.69
CA ARG A 126 21.07 -0.13 3.69
C ARG A 126 19.96 0.24 2.72
N LYS A 127 19.99 1.46 2.18
CA LYS A 127 18.95 2.05 1.34
C LYS A 127 18.47 1.11 0.21
N GLU A 128 19.39 0.47 -0.48
CA GLU A 128 19.09 -0.43 -1.61
C GLU A 128 18.36 -1.69 -1.13
N LEU A 129 18.86 -2.32 -0.05
CA LEU A 129 18.22 -3.48 0.57
C LEU A 129 16.86 -3.12 1.18
N PHE A 130 16.73 -1.93 1.78
CA PHE A 130 15.46 -1.44 2.32
C PHE A 130 14.40 -1.37 1.22
N VAL A 131 14.72 -0.72 0.11
CA VAL A 131 13.75 -0.54 -0.97
C VAL A 131 13.44 -1.87 -1.66
N GLY A 132 14.44 -2.69 -1.95
CA GLY A 132 14.25 -4.02 -2.54
C GLY A 132 13.40 -4.94 -1.64
N THR A 133 13.72 -4.99 -0.34
CA THR A 133 12.98 -5.80 0.63
C THR A 133 11.55 -5.29 0.81
N ALA A 134 11.34 -3.97 0.92
CA ALA A 134 10.01 -3.37 1.02
C ALA A 134 9.14 -3.70 -0.21
N THR A 135 9.75 -3.70 -1.40
CA THR A 135 9.06 -4.02 -2.66
C THR A 135 8.73 -5.51 -2.73
N ALA A 136 9.66 -6.39 -2.35
CA ALA A 136 9.42 -7.84 -2.30
C ALA A 136 8.30 -8.19 -1.30
N ILE A 137 8.27 -7.57 -0.12
CA ILE A 137 7.18 -7.75 0.86
C ILE A 137 5.85 -7.28 0.27
N ALA A 138 5.84 -6.18 -0.48
CA ALA A 138 4.63 -5.72 -1.17
C ALA A 138 4.10 -6.77 -2.15
N LEU A 139 4.99 -7.40 -2.93
CA LEU A 139 4.61 -8.49 -3.84
C LEU A 139 4.05 -9.71 -3.11
N PHE A 140 4.61 -10.06 -1.94
CA PHE A 140 4.08 -11.16 -1.12
C PHE A 140 2.66 -10.87 -0.65
N VAL A 141 2.41 -9.65 -0.18
CA VAL A 141 1.06 -9.24 0.26
C VAL A 141 0.10 -9.15 -0.92
N ASP A 142 0.52 -8.58 -2.04
CA ASP A 142 -0.31 -8.50 -3.25
C ASP A 142 -0.62 -9.91 -3.78
N GLY A 143 0.36 -10.81 -3.82
CA GLY A 143 0.17 -12.20 -4.21
C GLY A 143 -0.82 -12.95 -3.31
N ALA A 144 -0.89 -12.61 -2.02
CA ALA A 144 -1.83 -13.19 -1.08
C ALA A 144 -3.26 -12.63 -1.24
N ARG A 145 -3.42 -11.32 -1.48
CA ARG A 145 -4.73 -10.64 -1.48
C ARG A 145 -5.41 -10.57 -2.85
N VAL A 146 -4.63 -10.37 -3.93
CA VAL A 146 -5.20 -10.19 -5.28
C VAL A 146 -6.05 -11.37 -5.72
N PRO A 147 -5.67 -12.65 -5.53
CA PRO A 147 -6.53 -13.78 -5.85
C PRO A 147 -7.88 -13.74 -5.15
N ILE A 148 -7.92 -13.29 -3.88
CA ILE A 148 -9.18 -13.16 -3.13
C ILE A 148 -10.08 -12.10 -3.75
N TYR A 149 -9.52 -10.94 -4.11
CA TYR A 149 -10.29 -9.88 -4.76
C TYR A 149 -10.79 -10.29 -6.15
N LEU A 150 -9.97 -10.98 -6.94
CA LEU A 150 -10.37 -11.51 -8.23
C LEU A 150 -11.52 -12.51 -8.11
N TYR A 151 -11.53 -13.31 -7.06
CA TYR A 151 -12.61 -14.26 -6.80
C TYR A 151 -13.88 -13.57 -6.28
N THR A 152 -13.75 -12.67 -5.31
CA THR A 152 -14.91 -12.07 -4.61
C THR A 152 -15.53 -10.89 -5.33
N GLN A 153 -14.81 -10.24 -6.24
CA GLN A 153 -15.24 -9.02 -6.97
C GLN A 153 -15.16 -9.19 -8.50
N HIS A 154 -15.19 -10.45 -8.97
CA HIS A 154 -14.97 -10.78 -10.38
C HIS A 154 -15.85 -9.97 -11.33
N ASP A 155 -17.17 -10.04 -11.14
CA ASP A 155 -18.16 -9.45 -12.05
C ASP A 155 -18.07 -7.91 -12.05
N GLU A 156 -17.89 -7.32 -10.87
CA GLU A 156 -17.74 -5.88 -10.72
C GLU A 156 -16.42 -5.36 -11.33
N MET A 157 -15.34 -6.12 -11.19
CA MET A 157 -14.05 -5.79 -11.82
C MET A 157 -14.11 -5.92 -13.34
N GLN A 158 -14.82 -6.92 -13.87
CA GLN A 158 -15.04 -7.05 -15.31
C GLN A 158 -15.83 -5.87 -15.86
N ALA A 159 -16.89 -5.44 -15.19
CA ALA A 159 -17.67 -4.27 -15.58
C ALA A 159 -16.84 -2.97 -15.66
N HIS A 160 -15.72 -2.92 -14.89
CA HIS A 160 -14.83 -1.76 -14.83
C HIS A 160 -13.45 -2.01 -15.46
N LEU A 161 -13.31 -3.03 -16.30
CA LEU A 161 -12.04 -3.45 -16.87
C LEU A 161 -11.31 -2.32 -17.60
N THR A 162 -12.03 -1.48 -18.34
CA THR A 162 -11.44 -0.33 -19.04
C THR A 162 -10.71 0.62 -18.08
N TRP A 163 -11.31 0.91 -16.92
CA TRP A 163 -10.69 1.76 -15.91
C TRP A 163 -9.47 1.10 -15.26
N ILE A 164 -9.50 -0.21 -15.04
CA ILE A 164 -8.37 -0.98 -14.53
C ILE A 164 -7.21 -0.95 -15.51
N VAL A 165 -7.48 -1.15 -16.80
CA VAL A 165 -6.45 -1.10 -17.86
C VAL A 165 -5.85 0.29 -17.97
N LEU A 166 -6.67 1.35 -18.00
CA LEU A 166 -6.18 2.74 -18.03
C LEU A 166 -5.35 3.08 -16.77
N ALA A 167 -5.81 2.66 -15.60
CA ALA A 167 -5.06 2.84 -14.36
C ALA A 167 -3.72 2.08 -14.39
N THR A 168 -3.71 0.87 -14.93
CA THR A 168 -2.49 0.07 -15.10
C THR A 168 -1.50 0.75 -16.04
N ALA A 169 -1.97 1.22 -17.20
CA ALA A 169 -1.14 1.98 -18.14
C ALA A 169 -0.56 3.24 -17.48
N GLY A 170 -1.38 3.97 -16.72
CA GLY A 170 -0.95 5.13 -15.94
C GLY A 170 0.11 4.79 -14.89
N VAL A 171 -0.08 3.68 -14.14
CA VAL A 171 0.89 3.23 -13.14
C VAL A 171 2.21 2.79 -13.79
N VAL A 172 2.18 2.04 -14.89
CA VAL A 172 3.38 1.62 -15.63
C VAL A 172 4.14 2.85 -16.14
N THR A 173 3.44 3.74 -16.84
CA THR A 173 4.02 4.97 -17.38
C THR A 173 4.57 5.86 -16.26
N GLY A 174 3.78 6.06 -15.20
CA GLY A 174 4.16 6.82 -14.03
C GLY A 174 5.36 6.22 -13.29
N THR A 175 5.47 4.89 -13.21
CA THR A 175 6.63 4.22 -12.61
C THR A 175 7.90 4.44 -13.42
N ILE A 176 7.81 4.33 -14.74
CA ILE A 176 8.97 4.55 -15.63
C ILE A 176 9.42 6.01 -15.61
N ILE A 177 8.49 6.95 -15.78
CA ILE A 177 8.80 8.39 -15.78
C ILE A 177 9.23 8.84 -14.38
N GLY A 178 8.48 8.42 -13.35
CA GLY A 178 8.72 8.78 -11.96
C GLY A 178 10.07 8.30 -11.45
N SER A 179 10.51 7.10 -11.84
CA SER A 179 11.83 6.59 -11.46
C SER A 179 12.98 7.47 -11.99
N ARG A 180 12.79 8.07 -13.17
CA ARG A 180 13.78 8.99 -13.78
C ARG A 180 13.68 10.42 -13.21
N ALA A 181 12.46 10.87 -12.88
CA ALA A 181 12.21 12.22 -12.38
C ALA A 181 12.52 12.37 -10.89
N LEU A 182 12.34 11.30 -10.11
CA LEU A 182 12.43 11.32 -8.64
C LEU A 182 13.80 11.81 -8.14
N GLY A 183 14.87 11.49 -8.85
CA GLY A 183 16.22 11.98 -8.52
C GLY A 183 16.40 13.49 -8.67
N ARG A 184 15.51 14.18 -9.39
CA ARG A 184 15.53 15.63 -9.63
C ARG A 184 14.64 16.43 -8.68
N ILE A 185 13.73 15.76 -7.96
CA ILE A 185 12.77 16.42 -7.06
C ILE A 185 13.38 16.46 -5.65
N PRO A 186 13.51 17.65 -5.01
CA PRO A 186 13.95 17.74 -3.63
C PRO A 186 13.01 16.95 -2.70
N GLU A 187 13.56 16.14 -1.80
CA GLU A 187 12.80 15.28 -0.89
C GLU A 187 11.73 16.05 -0.10
N VAL A 188 12.05 17.26 0.32
CA VAL A 188 11.13 18.11 1.11
C VAL A 188 9.86 18.44 0.31
N TRP A 189 10.00 18.83 -0.95
CA TRP A 189 8.85 19.14 -1.81
C TRP A 189 8.04 17.89 -2.13
N PHE A 190 8.69 16.79 -2.46
CA PHE A 190 8.02 15.52 -2.70
C PHE A 190 7.14 15.11 -1.50
N ARG A 191 7.69 15.17 -0.29
CA ARG A 191 6.97 14.81 0.93
C ARG A 191 5.81 15.74 1.25
N ARG A 192 5.97 17.06 1.03
CA ARG A 192 4.88 18.03 1.23
C ARG A 192 3.72 17.79 0.28
N VAL A 193 3.99 17.60 -1.01
CA VAL A 193 2.97 17.29 -2.02
C VAL A 193 2.27 15.97 -1.69
N LEU A 194 3.04 14.93 -1.34
CA LEU A 194 2.48 13.64 -0.94
C LEU A 194 1.58 13.77 0.29
N ALA A 195 2.04 14.45 1.34
CA ALA A 195 1.26 14.67 2.55
C ALA A 195 -0.03 15.44 2.28
N LEU A 196 0.02 16.49 1.45
CA LEU A 196 -1.17 17.25 1.05
C LEU A 196 -2.18 16.37 0.31
N LEU A 197 -1.73 15.58 -0.67
CA LEU A 197 -2.61 14.68 -1.42
C LEU A 197 -3.25 13.63 -0.51
N LEU A 198 -2.48 13.05 0.41
CA LEU A 198 -2.98 12.08 1.39
C LEU A 198 -3.99 12.72 2.34
N ALA A 199 -3.73 13.95 2.82
CA ALA A 199 -4.63 14.68 3.70
C ALA A 199 -5.97 14.99 3.00
N VAL A 200 -5.92 15.54 1.78
CA VAL A 200 -7.13 15.86 1.00
C VAL A 200 -7.96 14.61 0.74
N LEU A 201 -7.33 13.50 0.30
CA LEU A 201 -8.02 12.25 0.07
C LEU A 201 -8.57 11.66 1.37
N GLY A 202 -7.82 11.73 2.47
CA GLY A 202 -8.26 11.24 3.77
C GLY A 202 -9.49 11.97 4.28
N VAL A 203 -9.48 13.31 4.22
CA VAL A 203 -10.64 14.16 4.57
C VAL A 203 -11.83 13.83 3.68
N ALA A 204 -11.64 13.75 2.35
CA ALA A 204 -12.71 13.39 1.42
C ALA A 204 -13.33 12.01 1.72
N MET A 205 -12.52 11.02 2.13
CA MET A 205 -13.02 9.71 2.54
C MET A 205 -13.84 9.77 3.83
N LEU A 206 -13.43 10.58 4.82
CA LEU A 206 -14.20 10.73 6.07
C LEU A 206 -15.55 11.41 5.82
N PHE A 207 -15.59 12.47 5.03
CA PHE A 207 -16.86 13.09 4.61
C PHE A 207 -17.76 12.09 3.89
N ARG A 208 -17.22 11.25 3.01
CA ARG A 208 -17.98 10.22 2.33
C ARG A 208 -18.52 9.15 3.28
N ALA A 209 -17.85 8.87 4.38
CA ALA A 209 -18.29 7.94 5.40
C ALA A 209 -19.36 8.53 6.34
N GLY A 210 -19.65 9.83 6.24
CA GLY A 210 -20.66 10.53 7.03
C GLY A 210 -20.16 11.04 8.39
N ILE A 211 -18.89 11.47 8.43
CA ILE A 211 -18.27 12.17 9.56
C ILE A 211 -17.98 13.60 9.16
#